data_e5b9cd68cd6f72ee9122b31527546684
#
_entry.id   e5b9cd68cd6f72ee9122b31527546684
#
_cell.length_a   1.000
_cell.length_b   1.000
_cell.length_c   1.000
_cell.angle_alpha   90.00
_cell.angle_beta   90.00
_cell.angle_gamma   90.00
#
_symmetry.space_group_name_H-M   'P 1'
#
loop_
_entity.id
_entity.type
_entity.pdbx_description
1 polymer ?
#
loop_
_entity_poly.entity_id
_entity_poly.type
_entity_poly.pdbx_seq_one_letter_code
_entity_poly.pdbx_strand_id
1 'polypeptide(L)'
;MADYDVVIVGSGFGGSVSALRLTEKGYRVGVLEAGRRYTPETLPKTSWDLKNFLWAPKLGLRGIQRITLLKDIVVLSAAGVGGGSLVYANTLYRPPATFFDDPHWAAITDWAAELAPHYDQASRMLGVTEQPTMTPSDVVIKEVAEDMGVGSTFRRTPVGVFFGEPGKTVPDPYFGGAGPARTGCTQCGNCMIGCKVGAKNRLDVNYLYLAERAGATVHPDTEVTALRPQGDGWVVETRTGRFTADQVILSAGALGSQRLLHAMRDTGVLPGISASLGSLTRTNSEALLGAQAASVPAEPYSRGVAITSSFHPDATTHIEPVRYGPGSNAMGLLATLLVDGGGRVPRPIKFLGQALRHPYVLVRSLSVRRWSERTIIALVMQTLDNSLTVRRTKRGRLTTGPGHGEPNPTWIPQGHEAVRRIADKIGGFPGGTVGDIFDIPMTAHILGGATIGESAATGVVDPYHRVYGYAGLHVVDGAAVPANLGVNPSLTITAMAERAMSLWPNKGEPDQRPAPGAKYERLTPIPPQRPAVPADAPAALQR
;
A
#
# COMPACT_ATOMS: atom_id res chain seq x y z
N MET A 1 0.17 -36.26 -0.44
CA MET A 1 -0.01 -35.19 0.58
C MET A 1 0.50 -33.91 -0.05
N ALA A 2 -0.24 -32.79 0.02
CA ALA A 2 0.21 -31.52 -0.51
C ALA A 2 1.45 -31.01 0.24
N ASP A 3 2.28 -30.17 -0.42
CA ASP A 3 3.46 -29.57 0.23
C ASP A 3 3.03 -28.69 1.41
N TYR A 4 1.95 -27.93 1.23
CA TYR A 4 1.33 -27.05 2.23
C TYR A 4 -0.19 -27.28 2.29
N ASP A 5 -0.80 -26.99 3.44
CA ASP A 5 -2.25 -26.91 3.54
C ASP A 5 -2.73 -25.59 2.86
N VAL A 6 -1.95 -24.50 3.03
CA VAL A 6 -2.22 -23.20 2.40
C VAL A 6 -0.94 -22.61 1.80
N VAL A 7 -0.99 -22.28 0.51
CA VAL A 7 0.03 -21.44 -0.14
C VAL A 7 -0.47 -20.00 -0.27
N ILE A 8 0.35 -19.06 0.18
CA ILE A 8 0.09 -17.62 0.09
C ILE A 8 1.01 -17.03 -0.96
N VAL A 9 0.45 -16.35 -1.94
CA VAL A 9 1.18 -15.71 -3.04
C VAL A 9 1.38 -14.24 -2.72
N GLY A 10 2.58 -13.88 -2.28
CA GLY A 10 2.94 -12.53 -1.83
C GLY A 10 2.96 -12.37 -0.31
N SER A 11 3.93 -11.62 0.17
CA SER A 11 4.24 -11.41 1.59
C SER A 11 3.91 -9.99 2.08
N GLY A 12 3.01 -9.26 1.38
CA GLY A 12 2.53 -7.94 1.76
C GLY A 12 1.57 -7.97 2.96
N PHE A 13 0.85 -6.88 3.20
CA PHE A 13 -0.03 -6.73 4.39
C PHE A 13 -1.01 -7.89 4.52
N GLY A 14 -1.79 -8.20 3.49
CA GLY A 14 -2.74 -9.31 3.55
C GLY A 14 -2.08 -10.67 3.71
N GLY A 15 -1.01 -10.94 2.94
CA GLY A 15 -0.30 -12.23 3.00
C GLY A 15 0.38 -12.48 4.34
N SER A 16 0.93 -11.45 4.97
CA SER A 16 1.59 -11.55 6.27
C SER A 16 0.60 -11.85 7.39
N VAL A 17 -0.55 -11.18 7.39
CA VAL A 17 -1.64 -11.47 8.33
C VAL A 17 -2.13 -12.89 8.14
N SER A 18 -2.42 -13.28 6.88
CA SER A 18 -2.88 -14.63 6.55
C SER A 18 -1.88 -15.70 7.01
N ALA A 19 -0.57 -15.46 6.79
CA ALA A 19 0.48 -16.38 7.21
C ALA A 19 0.46 -16.60 8.72
N LEU A 20 0.44 -15.52 9.51
CA LEU A 20 0.42 -15.64 10.97
C LEU A 20 -0.85 -16.34 11.46
N ARG A 21 -2.03 -15.80 11.08
CA ARG A 21 -3.30 -16.29 11.62
C ARG A 21 -3.60 -17.75 11.26
N LEU A 22 -3.25 -18.19 10.04
CA LEU A 22 -3.43 -19.59 9.64
C LEU A 22 -2.44 -20.53 10.33
N THR A 23 -1.20 -20.09 10.56
CA THR A 23 -0.23 -20.87 11.33
C THR A 23 -0.67 -21.04 12.77
N GLU A 24 -1.18 -19.98 13.41
CA GLU A 24 -1.79 -20.02 14.75
C GLU A 24 -3.01 -20.93 14.82
N LYS A 25 -3.73 -21.12 13.70
CA LYS A 25 -4.87 -22.05 13.54
C LYS A 25 -4.46 -23.47 13.17
N GLY A 26 -3.15 -23.77 13.12
CA GLY A 26 -2.60 -25.10 12.94
C GLY A 26 -2.39 -25.56 11.49
N TYR A 27 -2.53 -24.65 10.50
CA TYR A 27 -2.24 -24.96 9.10
C TYR A 27 -0.74 -24.93 8.81
N ARG A 28 -0.29 -25.81 7.88
CA ARG A 28 1.05 -25.73 7.28
C ARG A 28 1.02 -24.68 6.19
N VAL A 29 1.73 -23.56 6.39
CA VAL A 29 1.67 -22.40 5.54
C VAL A 29 2.99 -22.17 4.80
N GLY A 30 2.92 -22.04 3.46
CA GLY A 30 4.01 -21.58 2.60
C GLY A 30 3.70 -20.22 2.01
N VAL A 31 4.62 -19.26 2.13
CA VAL A 31 4.51 -17.91 1.54
C VAL A 31 5.50 -17.77 0.41
N LEU A 32 5.03 -17.51 -0.81
CA LEU A 32 5.86 -17.36 -2.02
C LEU A 32 5.98 -15.88 -2.38
N GLU A 33 7.18 -15.33 -2.25
CA GLU A 33 7.46 -13.91 -2.53
C GLU A 33 8.35 -13.74 -3.75
N ALA A 34 7.93 -12.90 -4.69
CA ALA A 34 8.66 -12.64 -5.93
C ALA A 34 10.01 -11.95 -5.71
N GLY A 35 10.10 -11.10 -4.69
CA GLY A 35 11.31 -10.40 -4.34
C GLY A 35 12.13 -11.10 -3.26
N ARG A 36 13.30 -10.56 -2.99
CA ARG A 36 14.22 -11.13 -2.01
C ARG A 36 13.92 -10.67 -0.58
N ARG A 37 14.52 -11.33 0.39
CA ARG A 37 14.56 -10.88 1.78
C ARG A 37 15.67 -9.83 1.95
N TYR A 38 15.35 -8.77 2.70
CA TYR A 38 16.28 -7.71 3.02
C TYR A 38 16.64 -7.69 4.49
N THR A 39 17.93 -7.51 4.76
CA THR A 39 18.47 -7.20 6.09
C THR A 39 18.85 -5.72 6.16
N PRO A 40 19.13 -5.15 7.34
CA PRO A 40 19.62 -3.77 7.45
C PRO A 40 20.83 -3.47 6.54
N GLU A 41 21.71 -4.46 6.30
CA GLU A 41 22.91 -4.34 5.47
C GLU A 41 22.57 -4.30 3.98
N THR A 42 21.57 -5.08 3.55
CA THR A 42 21.18 -5.24 2.13
C THR A 42 20.10 -4.26 1.68
N LEU A 43 19.44 -3.54 2.60
CA LEU A 43 18.55 -2.44 2.26
C LEU A 43 19.33 -1.33 1.52
N PRO A 44 18.68 -0.57 0.61
CA PRO A 44 19.34 0.53 -0.10
C PRO A 44 19.96 1.54 0.85
N LYS A 45 21.15 2.05 0.52
CA LYS A 45 21.79 3.14 1.28
C LYS A 45 21.10 4.47 1.04
N THR A 46 20.73 4.73 -0.19
CA THR A 46 19.94 5.87 -0.67
C THR A 46 19.11 5.42 -1.87
N SER A 47 18.22 6.26 -2.39
CA SER A 47 17.48 5.97 -3.63
C SER A 47 18.37 5.86 -4.88
N TRP A 48 19.66 6.25 -4.82
CA TRP A 48 20.66 6.05 -5.88
C TRP A 48 21.29 4.65 -5.89
N ASP A 49 21.13 3.88 -4.84
CA ASP A 49 21.49 2.46 -4.82
C ASP A 49 20.50 1.64 -5.65
N LEU A 50 20.50 1.87 -6.97
CA LEU A 50 19.49 1.35 -7.90
C LEU A 50 19.37 -0.17 -7.84
N LYS A 51 20.47 -0.89 -7.59
CA LYS A 51 20.47 -2.36 -7.48
C LYS A 51 19.55 -2.85 -6.33
N ASN A 52 19.56 -2.14 -5.21
CA ASN A 52 18.80 -2.48 -4.01
C ASN A 52 17.51 -1.65 -3.88
N PHE A 53 17.39 -0.53 -4.61
CA PHE A 53 16.24 0.34 -4.57
C PHE A 53 15.21 0.01 -5.67
N LEU A 54 15.62 -0.10 -6.95
CA LEU A 54 14.68 -0.23 -8.07
C LEU A 54 14.43 -1.70 -8.44
N TRP A 55 13.15 -2.07 -8.60
CA TRP A 55 12.72 -3.36 -9.10
C TRP A 55 12.52 -3.35 -10.61
N ALA A 56 13.51 -3.80 -11.33
CA ALA A 56 13.48 -4.01 -12.78
C ALA A 56 14.25 -5.30 -13.16
N PRO A 57 13.68 -6.51 -12.88
CA PRO A 57 14.39 -7.79 -13.00
C PRO A 57 14.99 -8.05 -14.38
N LYS A 58 14.34 -7.54 -15.45
CA LYS A 58 14.86 -7.63 -16.84
C LYS A 58 16.19 -6.89 -17.03
N LEU A 59 16.47 -5.90 -16.19
CA LEU A 59 17.74 -5.14 -16.16
C LEU A 59 18.68 -5.62 -15.04
N GLY A 60 18.38 -6.76 -14.40
CA GLY A 60 19.17 -7.26 -13.27
C GLY A 60 18.94 -6.51 -11.95
N LEU A 61 18.02 -5.54 -11.90
CA LEU A 61 17.72 -4.75 -10.71
C LEU A 61 16.61 -5.44 -9.91
N ARG A 62 16.92 -5.84 -8.68
CA ARG A 62 16.00 -6.53 -7.78
C ARG A 62 15.81 -5.78 -6.46
N GLY A 63 15.56 -4.46 -6.56
CA GLY A 63 15.36 -3.58 -5.41
C GLY A 63 13.93 -3.63 -4.85
N ILE A 64 13.68 -2.79 -3.85
CA ILE A 64 12.42 -2.77 -3.10
C ILE A 64 11.31 -1.99 -3.81
N GLN A 65 11.63 -0.98 -4.63
CA GLN A 65 10.69 -0.06 -5.26
C GLN A 65 10.36 -0.49 -6.68
N ARG A 66 9.10 -0.83 -6.92
CA ARG A 66 8.58 -1.11 -8.26
C ARG A 66 7.84 0.12 -8.80
N ILE A 67 8.13 0.50 -10.06
CA ILE A 67 7.41 1.54 -10.79
C ILE A 67 6.76 0.86 -12.00
N THR A 68 5.43 0.98 -12.12
CA THR A 68 4.67 0.38 -13.22
C THR A 68 3.95 1.48 -13.98
N LEU A 69 4.32 1.67 -15.24
CA LEU A 69 3.61 2.56 -16.15
C LEU A 69 2.46 1.78 -16.82
N LEU A 70 1.25 2.23 -16.62
CA LEU A 70 0.05 1.83 -17.35
C LEU A 70 -0.36 2.98 -18.29
N LYS A 71 -1.41 2.78 -19.08
CA LYS A 71 -1.83 3.77 -20.08
C LYS A 71 -2.20 5.11 -19.44
N ASP A 72 -2.97 5.07 -18.33
CA ASP A 72 -3.59 6.26 -17.74
C ASP A 72 -3.02 6.61 -16.36
N ILE A 73 -2.03 5.86 -15.85
CA ILE A 73 -1.49 6.06 -14.50
C ILE A 73 -0.09 5.45 -14.33
N VAL A 74 0.74 6.08 -13.50
CA VAL A 74 1.99 5.50 -12.96
C VAL A 74 1.72 4.97 -11.56
N VAL A 75 2.09 3.71 -11.31
CA VAL A 75 1.87 3.04 -10.02
C VAL A 75 3.20 2.78 -9.32
N LEU A 76 3.34 3.28 -8.11
CA LEU A 76 4.43 2.96 -7.18
C LEU A 76 4.00 1.76 -6.31
N SER A 77 4.81 0.73 -6.25
CA SER A 77 4.57 -0.46 -5.43
C SER A 77 5.89 -1.07 -4.95
N ALA A 78 5.83 -2.21 -4.27
CA ALA A 78 7.01 -2.85 -3.72
C ALA A 78 7.25 -4.26 -4.27
N ALA A 79 8.46 -4.78 -4.06
CA ALA A 79 8.82 -6.17 -4.19
C ALA A 79 9.84 -6.56 -3.10
N GLY A 80 9.66 -7.72 -2.48
CA GLY A 80 10.49 -8.22 -1.38
C GLY A 80 9.68 -8.73 -0.21
N VAL A 81 10.31 -9.53 0.63
CA VAL A 81 9.67 -10.07 1.83
C VAL A 81 9.21 -8.94 2.75
N GLY A 82 7.90 -8.90 3.02
CA GLY A 82 7.22 -7.78 3.70
C GLY A 82 6.48 -6.83 2.74
N GLY A 83 6.59 -7.03 1.41
CA GLY A 83 5.81 -6.32 0.40
C GLY A 83 5.85 -4.81 0.54
N GLY A 84 4.69 -4.17 0.47
CA GLY A 84 4.51 -2.72 0.56
C GLY A 84 5.14 -2.08 1.81
N SER A 85 5.26 -2.84 2.90
CA SER A 85 5.85 -2.33 4.14
C SER A 85 7.32 -1.95 4.02
N LEU A 86 8.02 -2.43 2.99
CA LEU A 86 9.42 -2.03 2.72
C LEU A 86 9.50 -0.56 2.31
N VAL A 87 8.55 -0.07 1.52
CA VAL A 87 8.59 1.29 0.92
C VAL A 87 7.52 2.24 1.45
N TYR A 88 6.51 1.78 2.21
CA TYR A 88 5.45 2.67 2.71
C TYR A 88 6.01 3.74 3.66
N ALA A 89 5.27 4.84 3.77
CA ALA A 89 5.64 5.99 4.59
C ALA A 89 5.30 5.82 6.08
N ASN A 90 5.03 4.60 6.54
CA ASN A 90 4.62 4.19 7.90
C ASN A 90 3.22 4.63 8.32
N THR A 91 2.49 5.31 7.47
CA THR A 91 1.22 5.97 7.77
C THR A 91 0.09 4.95 7.87
N LEU A 92 -0.73 5.05 8.92
CA LEU A 92 -1.71 4.05 9.31
C LEU A 92 -3.03 4.71 9.76
N TYR A 93 -3.66 5.46 8.84
CA TYR A 93 -4.97 6.08 9.05
C TYR A 93 -6.11 5.05 8.94
N ARG A 94 -7.16 5.27 9.72
CA ARG A 94 -8.50 4.71 9.43
C ARG A 94 -9.16 5.59 8.38
N PRO A 95 -9.85 5.01 7.40
CA PRO A 95 -10.56 5.78 6.39
C PRO A 95 -11.78 6.50 6.99
N PRO A 96 -12.26 7.57 6.34
CA PRO A 96 -13.50 8.25 6.73
C PRO A 96 -14.73 7.37 6.47
N ALA A 97 -15.89 7.77 7.02
CA ALA A 97 -17.14 7.02 6.91
C ALA A 97 -17.56 6.73 5.46
N THR A 98 -17.29 7.65 4.55
CA THR A 98 -17.57 7.51 3.11
C THR A 98 -16.99 6.24 2.47
N PHE A 99 -15.91 5.70 3.02
CA PHE A 99 -15.37 4.41 2.58
C PHE A 99 -16.30 3.24 2.91
N PHE A 100 -16.86 3.23 4.11
CA PHE A 100 -17.75 2.16 4.56
C PHE A 100 -19.12 2.24 3.91
N ASP A 101 -19.55 3.46 3.57
CA ASP A 101 -20.84 3.77 2.95
C ASP A 101 -20.80 3.72 1.41
N ASP A 102 -19.68 3.30 0.80
CA ASP A 102 -19.54 3.18 -0.65
C ASP A 102 -20.59 2.19 -1.22
N PRO A 103 -21.39 2.60 -2.23
CA PRO A 103 -22.53 1.82 -2.72
C PRO A 103 -22.15 0.44 -3.30
N HIS A 104 -20.88 0.22 -3.65
CA HIS A 104 -20.43 -1.06 -4.21
C HIS A 104 -20.37 -2.20 -3.18
N TRP A 105 -20.40 -1.89 -1.89
CA TRP A 105 -20.36 -2.91 -0.85
C TRP A 105 -21.19 -2.62 0.41
N ALA A 106 -21.65 -1.37 0.61
CA ALA A 106 -22.37 -0.95 1.81
C ALA A 106 -23.65 -1.78 2.07
N ALA A 107 -24.30 -2.27 0.99
CA ALA A 107 -25.52 -3.10 1.12
C ALA A 107 -25.25 -4.48 1.74
N ILE A 108 -23.99 -4.95 1.79
CA ILE A 108 -23.65 -6.30 2.28
C ILE A 108 -23.81 -6.37 3.81
N THR A 109 -23.24 -5.40 4.52
CA THR A 109 -23.23 -5.33 6.00
C THR A 109 -22.83 -3.92 6.45
N ASP A 110 -22.99 -3.64 7.75
CA ASP A 110 -22.34 -2.49 8.41
C ASP A 110 -20.83 -2.75 8.54
N TRP A 111 -20.10 -2.36 7.50
CA TRP A 111 -18.65 -2.56 7.45
C TRP A 111 -17.88 -1.77 8.51
N ALA A 112 -18.39 -0.61 8.92
CA ALA A 112 -17.76 0.18 9.96
C ALA A 112 -17.76 -0.56 11.30
N ALA A 113 -18.92 -1.08 11.70
CA ALA A 113 -19.08 -1.87 12.92
C ALA A 113 -18.37 -3.23 12.84
N GLU A 114 -18.32 -3.85 11.65
CA GLU A 114 -17.71 -5.16 11.46
C GLU A 114 -16.18 -5.09 11.46
N LEU A 115 -15.60 -4.07 10.83
CA LEU A 115 -14.15 -3.91 10.74
C LEU A 115 -13.52 -3.23 11.96
N ALA A 116 -14.29 -2.55 12.81
CA ALA A 116 -13.77 -1.82 13.96
C ALA A 116 -12.82 -2.66 14.85
N PRO A 117 -13.18 -3.87 15.34
CA PRO A 117 -12.28 -4.68 16.18
C PRO A 117 -11.03 -5.13 15.41
N HIS A 118 -11.11 -5.30 14.10
CA HIS A 118 -9.99 -5.70 13.25
C HIS A 118 -9.05 -4.53 12.97
N TYR A 119 -9.56 -3.29 12.89
CA TYR A 119 -8.72 -2.09 12.88
C TYR A 119 -7.96 -1.93 14.21
N ASP A 120 -8.61 -2.21 15.33
CA ASP A 120 -7.96 -2.17 16.66
C ASP A 120 -6.86 -3.21 16.74
N GLN A 121 -7.11 -4.45 16.29
CA GLN A 121 -6.10 -5.51 16.27
C GLN A 121 -4.95 -5.17 15.33
N ALA A 122 -5.23 -4.72 14.10
CA ALA A 122 -4.22 -4.31 13.14
C ALA A 122 -3.35 -3.15 13.69
N SER A 123 -3.98 -2.18 14.38
CA SER A 123 -3.27 -1.06 15.00
C SER A 123 -2.30 -1.51 16.09
N ARG A 124 -2.71 -2.44 16.96
CA ARG A 124 -1.83 -3.02 17.98
C ARG A 124 -0.67 -3.80 17.37
N MET A 125 -0.95 -4.65 16.40
CA MET A 125 0.07 -5.46 15.71
C MET A 125 1.07 -4.60 14.94
N LEU A 126 0.62 -3.52 14.28
CA LEU A 126 1.48 -2.61 13.55
C LEU A 126 2.11 -1.53 14.45
N GLY A 127 1.81 -1.54 15.74
CA GLY A 127 2.36 -0.61 16.72
C GLY A 127 2.05 0.84 16.38
N VAL A 128 0.79 1.14 16.03
CA VAL A 128 0.35 2.48 15.65
C VAL A 128 0.50 3.44 16.82
N THR A 129 1.18 4.54 16.58
CA THR A 129 1.35 5.64 17.52
C THR A 129 1.31 6.98 16.80
N GLU A 130 0.88 8.03 17.46
CA GLU A 130 0.96 9.38 16.89
C GLU A 130 2.43 9.82 16.78
N GLN A 131 2.79 10.43 15.68
CA GLN A 131 4.12 10.99 15.48
C GLN A 131 4.39 12.10 16.52
N PRO A 132 5.48 12.00 17.34
CA PRO A 132 5.63 12.84 18.54
C PRO A 132 6.19 14.23 18.30
N THR A 133 6.83 14.49 17.12
CA THR A 133 7.59 15.72 16.88
C THR A 133 6.99 16.56 15.76
N MET A 134 7.12 17.90 15.87
CA MET A 134 6.86 18.84 14.78
C MET A 134 8.17 19.05 14.00
N THR A 135 8.16 18.75 12.71
CA THR A 135 9.29 18.99 11.80
C THR A 135 9.14 20.33 11.08
N PRO A 136 10.20 20.86 10.46
CA PRO A 136 10.10 22.09 9.66
C PRO A 136 9.01 22.02 8.57
N SER A 137 8.81 20.84 7.96
CA SER A 137 7.72 20.65 6.98
C SER A 137 6.34 20.76 7.63
N ASP A 138 6.17 20.28 8.87
CA ASP A 138 4.89 20.31 9.58
C ASP A 138 4.49 21.74 9.94
N VAL A 139 5.47 22.59 10.29
CA VAL A 139 5.24 24.00 10.55
C VAL A 139 4.69 24.67 9.28
N VAL A 140 5.34 24.45 8.14
CA VAL A 140 4.90 24.98 6.84
C VAL A 140 3.49 24.48 6.47
N ILE A 141 3.24 23.17 6.62
CA ILE A 141 1.93 22.57 6.30
C ILE A 141 0.82 23.13 7.21
N LYS A 142 1.12 23.33 8.50
CA LYS A 142 0.16 23.92 9.45
C LYS A 142 -0.20 25.35 9.05
N GLU A 143 0.80 26.17 8.76
CA GLU A 143 0.60 27.55 8.28
C GLU A 143 -0.20 27.59 6.97
N VAL A 144 0.07 26.65 6.03
CA VAL A 144 -0.70 26.56 4.78
C VAL A 144 -2.16 26.19 5.06
N ALA A 145 -2.41 25.26 5.97
CA ALA A 145 -3.78 24.90 6.37
C ALA A 145 -4.50 26.10 7.02
N GLU A 146 -3.81 26.89 7.84
CA GLU A 146 -4.32 28.13 8.43
C GLU A 146 -4.64 29.19 7.35
N ASP A 147 -3.74 29.41 6.40
CA ASP A 147 -3.92 30.35 5.27
C ASP A 147 -5.07 29.93 4.32
N MET A 148 -5.36 28.62 4.25
CA MET A 148 -6.51 28.08 3.50
C MET A 148 -7.82 28.10 4.32
N GLY A 149 -7.81 28.59 5.56
CA GLY A 149 -8.97 28.65 6.44
C GLY A 149 -9.38 27.32 7.05
N VAL A 150 -8.53 26.29 6.96
CA VAL A 150 -8.80 24.92 7.42
C VAL A 150 -7.79 24.43 8.48
N GLY A 151 -7.15 25.34 9.20
CA GLY A 151 -6.15 25.04 10.21
C GLY A 151 -6.61 24.06 11.29
N SER A 152 -7.92 24.02 11.61
CA SER A 152 -8.50 23.07 12.55
C SER A 152 -8.44 21.61 12.07
N THR A 153 -8.19 21.37 10.78
CA THR A 153 -8.05 20.02 10.20
C THR A 153 -6.62 19.49 10.27
N PHE A 154 -5.64 20.33 10.61
CA PHE A 154 -4.25 19.89 10.78
C PHE A 154 -4.10 18.87 11.90
N ARG A 155 -3.39 17.77 11.61
CA ARG A 155 -3.16 16.67 12.57
C ARG A 155 -1.77 16.09 12.37
N ARG A 156 -1.20 15.57 13.47
CA ARG A 156 -0.02 14.70 13.41
C ARG A 156 -0.44 13.30 12.96
N THR A 157 0.42 12.65 12.17
CA THR A 157 0.12 11.38 11.51
C THR A 157 0.22 10.20 12.47
N PRO A 158 -0.76 9.27 12.48
CA PRO A 158 -0.59 7.96 13.11
C PRO A 158 0.36 7.10 12.28
N VAL A 159 1.42 6.58 12.89
CA VAL A 159 2.51 5.85 12.20
C VAL A 159 2.91 4.56 12.91
N GLY A 160 3.36 3.58 12.14
CA GLY A 160 3.92 2.31 12.62
C GLY A 160 5.43 2.42 12.84
N VAL A 161 5.86 3.12 13.88
CA VAL A 161 7.28 3.38 14.19
C VAL A 161 7.52 3.30 15.68
N PHE A 162 8.58 2.63 16.09
CA PHE A 162 9.02 2.64 17.48
C PHE A 162 9.85 3.89 17.80
N PHE A 163 9.32 4.77 18.66
CA PHE A 163 9.94 6.05 19.04
C PHE A 163 10.75 6.00 20.35
N GLY A 164 11.13 4.83 20.86
CA GLY A 164 11.98 4.75 22.03
C GLY A 164 13.20 5.69 22.02
N GLU A 165 14.11 5.58 22.93
CA GLU A 165 15.34 6.39 22.95
C GLU A 165 16.07 6.25 21.59
N PRO A 166 16.34 7.38 20.86
CA PRO A 166 16.91 7.36 19.52
C PRO A 166 18.18 6.53 19.40
N GLY A 167 18.18 5.55 18.47
CA GLY A 167 19.32 4.67 18.23
C GLY A 167 19.57 3.58 19.27
N LYS A 168 18.81 3.56 20.37
CA LYS A 168 18.92 2.53 21.42
C LYS A 168 18.05 1.33 21.10
N THR A 169 18.66 0.15 21.13
CA THR A 169 17.94 -1.12 20.94
C THR A 169 17.39 -1.61 22.30
N VAL A 170 16.14 -2.02 22.30
CA VAL A 170 15.45 -2.64 23.42
C VAL A 170 14.90 -4.00 23.03
N PRO A 171 14.66 -4.92 23.99
CA PRO A 171 13.87 -6.13 23.73
C PRO A 171 12.52 -5.79 23.13
N ASP A 172 11.83 -6.80 22.58
CA ASP A 172 10.53 -6.66 21.93
C ASP A 172 9.54 -5.76 22.74
N PRO A 173 9.11 -4.61 22.18
CA PRO A 173 8.17 -3.72 22.88
C PRO A 173 6.69 -4.01 22.59
N TYR A 174 6.37 -5.00 21.74
CA TYR A 174 5.01 -5.20 21.19
C TYR A 174 4.40 -6.56 21.53
N PHE A 175 5.19 -7.62 21.50
CA PHE A 175 4.70 -9.00 21.43
C PHE A 175 5.05 -9.83 22.67
N GLY A 176 5.37 -9.19 23.80
CA GLY A 176 5.63 -9.88 25.06
C GLY A 176 6.86 -10.82 25.03
N GLY A 177 7.87 -10.45 24.25
CA GLY A 177 9.10 -11.24 24.07
C GLY A 177 9.02 -12.25 22.91
N ALA A 178 7.87 -12.44 22.25
CA ALA A 178 7.75 -13.29 21.07
C ALA A 178 8.32 -12.63 19.82
N GLY A 179 8.41 -11.30 19.79
CA GLY A 179 8.90 -10.52 18.68
C GLY A 179 10.40 -10.21 18.72
N PRO A 180 10.93 -9.55 17.69
CA PRO A 180 12.34 -9.15 17.64
C PRO A 180 12.59 -7.87 18.45
N ALA A 181 13.84 -7.66 18.86
CA ALA A 181 14.29 -6.40 19.42
C ALA A 181 14.06 -5.23 18.45
N ARG A 182 13.84 -4.03 18.99
CA ARG A 182 13.56 -2.83 18.20
C ARG A 182 14.50 -1.69 18.60
N THR A 183 14.87 -0.88 17.63
CA THR A 183 15.73 0.29 17.84
C THR A 183 14.91 1.56 17.73
N GLY A 184 15.07 2.49 18.68
CA GLY A 184 14.36 3.77 18.69
C GLY A 184 14.64 4.62 17.46
N CYS A 185 13.61 5.28 16.93
CA CYS A 185 13.68 6.05 15.68
C CYS A 185 14.63 7.25 15.82
N THR A 186 15.58 7.39 14.89
CA THR A 186 16.53 8.51 14.80
C THR A 186 16.01 9.66 13.93
N GLN A 187 14.79 9.56 13.41
CA GLN A 187 14.15 10.56 12.53
C GLN A 187 14.99 10.94 11.30
N CYS A 188 15.64 9.94 10.70
CA CYS A 188 16.57 10.11 9.58
C CYS A 188 15.92 10.27 8.21
N GLY A 189 14.59 10.22 8.08
CA GLY A 189 13.84 10.33 6.82
C GLY A 189 13.92 9.11 5.89
N ASN A 190 14.60 8.04 6.28
CA ASN A 190 14.86 6.88 5.41
C ASN A 190 13.79 5.78 5.45
N CYS A 191 12.55 6.13 5.80
CA CYS A 191 11.48 5.15 5.91
C CYS A 191 11.15 4.49 4.57
N MET A 192 11.09 5.25 3.47
CA MET A 192 10.73 4.74 2.14
C MET A 192 11.87 4.02 1.40
N ILE A 193 13.04 3.92 2.02
CA ILE A 193 14.14 3.06 1.56
C ILE A 193 14.40 1.87 2.50
N GLY A 194 13.39 1.50 3.34
CA GLY A 194 13.36 0.26 4.12
C GLY A 194 13.69 0.38 5.60
N CYS A 195 14.23 1.50 6.10
CA CYS A 195 14.59 1.75 7.50
C CYS A 195 15.69 0.81 8.05
N LYS A 196 16.96 1.17 7.84
CA LYS A 196 18.12 0.42 8.38
C LYS A 196 18.23 0.46 9.90
N VAL A 197 17.61 1.46 10.55
CA VAL A 197 17.65 1.63 12.01
C VAL A 197 16.88 0.52 12.73
N GLY A 198 15.83 -0.04 12.10
CA GLY A 198 14.99 -1.06 12.74
C GLY A 198 13.83 -0.49 13.58
N ALA A 199 13.53 0.80 13.41
CA ALA A 199 12.42 1.46 14.13
C ALA A 199 11.07 1.27 13.44
N LYS A 200 11.05 1.19 12.11
CA LYS A 200 9.84 1.03 11.29
C LYS A 200 9.22 -0.35 11.46
N ASN A 201 7.91 -0.42 11.65
CA ASN A 201 7.15 -1.66 11.72
C ASN A 201 6.91 -2.24 10.31
N ARG A 202 7.96 -2.85 9.72
CA ARG A 202 7.86 -3.66 8.53
C ARG A 202 7.28 -5.04 8.88
N LEU A 203 6.63 -5.67 7.92
CA LEU A 203 5.96 -6.96 8.15
C LEU A 203 6.93 -8.11 8.40
N ASP A 204 8.15 -8.03 7.90
CA ASP A 204 9.23 -9.00 8.16
C ASP A 204 9.78 -8.97 9.59
N VAL A 205 9.44 -7.94 10.36
CA VAL A 205 9.80 -7.80 11.78
C VAL A 205 8.58 -7.79 12.71
N ASN A 206 7.39 -8.11 12.20
CA ASN A 206 6.19 -8.33 13.01
C ASN A 206 5.38 -9.54 12.53
N TYR A 207 4.33 -9.42 11.73
CA TYR A 207 3.49 -10.54 11.30
C TYR A 207 4.26 -11.73 10.72
N LEU A 208 5.16 -11.50 9.76
CA LEU A 208 5.94 -12.60 9.16
C LEU A 208 6.94 -13.19 10.14
N TYR A 209 7.59 -12.34 10.95
CA TYR A 209 8.50 -12.84 11.98
C TYR A 209 7.80 -13.81 12.92
N LEU A 210 6.62 -13.44 13.40
CA LEU A 210 5.81 -14.29 14.29
C LEU A 210 5.32 -15.55 13.56
N ALA A 211 4.89 -15.42 12.29
CA ALA A 211 4.45 -16.55 11.47
C ALA A 211 5.57 -17.59 11.27
N GLU A 212 6.79 -17.14 10.92
CA GLU A 212 7.95 -18.03 10.76
C GLU A 212 8.33 -18.71 12.08
N ARG A 213 8.30 -18.00 13.20
CA ARG A 213 8.51 -18.60 14.52
C ARG A 213 7.44 -19.61 14.91
N ALA A 214 6.21 -19.42 14.43
CA ALA A 214 5.09 -20.34 14.64
C ALA A 214 5.09 -21.53 13.66
N GLY A 215 6.00 -21.55 12.65
CA GLY A 215 6.19 -22.67 11.73
C GLY A 215 5.81 -22.41 10.27
N ALA A 216 5.43 -21.19 9.88
CA ALA A 216 5.29 -20.83 8.47
C ALA A 216 6.64 -20.81 7.74
N THR A 217 6.64 -21.13 6.45
CA THR A 217 7.84 -21.06 5.61
C THR A 217 7.71 -19.96 4.57
N VAL A 218 8.63 -19.00 4.56
CA VAL A 218 8.69 -17.94 3.54
C VAL A 218 9.74 -18.29 2.51
N HIS A 219 9.34 -18.33 1.23
CA HIS A 219 10.19 -18.56 0.06
C HIS A 219 10.44 -17.26 -0.69
N PRO A 220 11.54 -16.54 -0.44
CA PRO A 220 11.93 -15.37 -1.23
C PRO A 220 12.37 -15.76 -2.64
N ASP A 221 12.45 -14.79 -3.55
CA ASP A 221 12.83 -14.97 -4.95
C ASP A 221 11.99 -16.04 -5.71
N THR A 222 10.75 -16.27 -5.26
CA THR A 222 9.85 -17.30 -5.77
C THR A 222 8.62 -16.66 -6.43
N GLU A 223 8.80 -16.20 -7.68
CA GLU A 223 7.72 -15.57 -8.45
C GLU A 223 6.72 -16.62 -8.97
N VAL A 224 5.47 -16.52 -8.53
CA VAL A 224 4.37 -17.34 -9.03
C VAL A 224 3.96 -16.88 -10.42
N THR A 225 3.79 -17.82 -11.33
CA THR A 225 3.47 -17.58 -12.74
C THR A 225 2.10 -18.10 -13.14
N ALA A 226 1.60 -19.16 -12.50
CA ALA A 226 0.28 -19.72 -12.76
C ALA A 226 -0.25 -20.49 -11.54
N LEU A 227 -1.57 -20.66 -11.51
CA LEU A 227 -2.30 -21.53 -10.58
C LEU A 227 -3.14 -22.50 -11.40
N ARG A 228 -3.17 -23.78 -11.01
CA ARG A 228 -4.00 -24.80 -11.67
C ARG A 228 -4.75 -25.62 -10.64
N PRO A 229 -6.07 -25.82 -10.80
CA PRO A 229 -6.79 -26.81 -10.02
C PRO A 229 -6.19 -28.21 -10.24
N GLN A 230 -6.06 -28.99 -9.18
CA GLN A 230 -5.62 -30.40 -9.23
C GLN A 230 -6.37 -31.22 -8.17
N GLY A 231 -7.33 -32.04 -8.60
CA GLY A 231 -8.24 -32.70 -7.67
C GLY A 231 -9.02 -31.65 -6.84
N ASP A 232 -9.01 -31.84 -5.52
CA ASP A 232 -9.65 -30.90 -4.58
C ASP A 232 -8.71 -29.75 -4.14
N GLY A 233 -7.49 -29.70 -4.67
CA GLY A 233 -6.47 -28.69 -4.32
C GLY A 233 -5.90 -27.97 -5.54
N TRP A 234 -4.69 -27.46 -5.38
CA TRP A 234 -4.05 -26.54 -6.31
C TRP A 234 -2.59 -26.88 -6.57
N VAL A 235 -2.14 -26.68 -7.81
CA VAL A 235 -0.73 -26.55 -8.18
C VAL A 235 -0.41 -25.08 -8.39
N VAL A 236 0.62 -24.60 -7.70
CA VAL A 236 1.15 -23.24 -7.80
C VAL A 236 2.46 -23.30 -8.56
N GLU A 237 2.44 -22.83 -9.81
CA GLU A 237 3.62 -22.82 -10.67
C GLU A 237 4.46 -21.56 -10.40
N THR A 238 5.77 -21.74 -10.34
CA THR A 238 6.73 -20.64 -10.16
C THR A 238 7.73 -20.65 -11.32
N ARG A 239 8.62 -19.66 -11.37
CA ARG A 239 9.69 -19.67 -12.39
C ARG A 239 10.68 -20.82 -12.24
N THR A 240 10.82 -21.38 -11.06
CA THR A 240 11.88 -22.34 -10.71
C THR A 240 11.35 -23.72 -10.31
N GLY A 241 10.04 -23.89 -10.22
CA GLY A 241 9.43 -25.13 -9.79
C GLY A 241 7.93 -24.99 -9.56
N ARG A 242 7.37 -25.87 -8.75
CA ARG A 242 5.96 -25.88 -8.39
C ARG A 242 5.77 -26.28 -6.94
N PHE A 243 4.65 -25.85 -6.36
CA PHE A 243 4.16 -26.26 -5.04
C PHE A 243 2.73 -26.79 -5.18
N THR A 244 2.34 -27.65 -4.25
CA THR A 244 0.97 -28.14 -4.14
C THR A 244 0.35 -27.68 -2.83
N ALA A 245 -0.94 -27.32 -2.85
CA ALA A 245 -1.66 -26.85 -1.68
C ALA A 245 -3.13 -27.27 -1.73
N ASP A 246 -3.76 -27.44 -0.56
CA ASP A 246 -5.21 -27.63 -0.49
C ASP A 246 -5.93 -26.31 -0.79
N GLN A 247 -5.34 -25.17 -0.38
CA GLN A 247 -5.89 -23.83 -0.62
C GLN A 247 -4.81 -22.82 -1.02
N VAL A 248 -5.20 -21.78 -1.77
CA VAL A 248 -4.33 -20.70 -2.22
C VAL A 248 -4.93 -19.35 -1.85
N ILE A 249 -4.09 -18.47 -1.28
CA ILE A 249 -4.42 -17.07 -1.02
C ILE A 249 -3.57 -16.18 -1.92
N LEU A 250 -4.22 -15.41 -2.79
CA LEU A 250 -3.58 -14.35 -3.56
C LEU A 250 -3.43 -13.10 -2.70
N SER A 251 -2.19 -12.68 -2.49
CA SER A 251 -1.79 -11.48 -1.74
C SER A 251 -0.61 -10.77 -2.43
N ALA A 252 -0.59 -10.84 -3.77
CA ALA A 252 0.50 -10.32 -4.60
C ALA A 252 0.43 -8.78 -4.82
N GLY A 253 -0.43 -8.09 -4.06
CA GLY A 253 -0.80 -6.69 -4.21
C GLY A 253 -1.76 -6.47 -5.38
N ALA A 254 -2.50 -5.35 -5.38
CA ALA A 254 -3.63 -5.14 -6.29
C ALA A 254 -3.32 -5.47 -7.76
N LEU A 255 -2.20 -4.97 -8.31
CA LEU A 255 -1.81 -5.29 -9.69
C LEU A 255 -1.23 -6.70 -9.87
N GLY A 256 -0.59 -7.26 -8.84
CA GLY A 256 -0.02 -8.61 -8.90
C GLY A 256 -1.11 -9.68 -8.93
N SER A 257 -2.09 -9.59 -8.03
CA SER A 257 -3.25 -10.47 -7.96
C SER A 257 -4.11 -10.37 -9.22
N GLN A 258 -4.40 -9.15 -9.70
CA GLN A 258 -5.10 -8.94 -10.97
C GLN A 258 -4.34 -9.57 -12.15
N ARG A 259 -3.01 -9.41 -12.22
CA ARG A 259 -2.19 -9.97 -13.31
C ARG A 259 -2.32 -11.49 -13.38
N LEU A 260 -2.25 -12.17 -12.23
CA LEU A 260 -2.41 -13.63 -12.16
C LEU A 260 -3.83 -14.02 -12.58
N LEU A 261 -4.87 -13.41 -12.02
CA LEU A 261 -6.26 -13.74 -12.32
C LEU A 261 -6.60 -13.49 -13.81
N HIS A 262 -6.21 -12.35 -14.38
CA HIS A 262 -6.37 -12.09 -15.81
C HIS A 262 -5.63 -13.11 -16.67
N ALA A 263 -4.40 -13.46 -16.30
CA ALA A 263 -3.65 -14.48 -17.04
C ALA A 263 -4.36 -15.83 -17.02
N MET A 264 -4.84 -16.28 -15.84
CA MET A 264 -5.56 -17.56 -15.70
C MET A 264 -6.87 -17.57 -16.48
N ARG A 265 -7.64 -16.48 -16.43
CA ARG A 265 -8.90 -16.35 -17.19
C ARG A 265 -8.65 -16.38 -18.69
N ASP A 266 -7.76 -15.52 -19.19
CA ASP A 266 -7.53 -15.31 -20.63
C ASP A 266 -6.84 -16.52 -21.31
N THR A 267 -6.11 -17.34 -20.55
CA THR A 267 -5.49 -18.59 -21.04
C THR A 267 -6.41 -19.81 -20.90
N GLY A 268 -7.61 -19.63 -20.36
CA GLY A 268 -8.57 -20.71 -20.18
C GLY A 268 -8.26 -21.67 -19.02
N VAL A 269 -7.30 -21.32 -18.15
CA VAL A 269 -7.00 -22.13 -16.95
C VAL A 269 -8.10 -21.96 -15.89
N LEU A 270 -8.58 -20.74 -15.70
CA LEU A 270 -9.70 -20.40 -14.82
C LEU A 270 -10.73 -19.54 -15.58
N PRO A 271 -11.44 -20.12 -16.56
CA PRO A 271 -12.32 -19.36 -17.46
C PRO A 271 -13.54 -18.77 -16.76
N GLY A 272 -13.95 -19.35 -15.62
CA GLY A 272 -15.11 -18.91 -14.82
C GLY A 272 -14.85 -17.74 -13.87
N ILE A 273 -13.64 -17.13 -13.89
CA ILE A 273 -13.41 -15.91 -13.10
C ILE A 273 -14.38 -14.82 -13.53
N SER A 274 -15.00 -14.15 -12.55
CA SER A 274 -15.98 -13.10 -12.75
C SER A 274 -15.57 -12.09 -13.82
N ALA A 275 -16.56 -11.64 -14.61
CA ALA A 275 -16.39 -10.55 -15.58
C ALA A 275 -16.04 -9.20 -14.90
N SER A 276 -16.33 -9.06 -13.60
CA SER A 276 -15.97 -7.89 -12.79
C SER A 276 -14.47 -7.76 -12.55
N LEU A 277 -13.65 -8.77 -12.91
CA LEU A 277 -12.19 -8.70 -12.76
C LEU A 277 -11.60 -7.51 -13.52
N GLY A 278 -10.86 -6.68 -12.80
CA GLY A 278 -10.26 -5.44 -13.27
C GLY A 278 -11.15 -4.21 -13.12
N SER A 279 -12.46 -4.39 -12.91
CA SER A 279 -13.37 -3.29 -12.59
C SER A 279 -13.09 -2.76 -11.18
N LEU A 280 -13.54 -1.53 -10.89
CA LEU A 280 -13.32 -0.87 -9.61
C LEU A 280 -11.83 -0.88 -9.19
N THR A 281 -10.91 -0.77 -10.15
CA THR A 281 -9.52 -0.52 -9.80
C THR A 281 -9.39 0.93 -9.36
N ARG A 282 -9.08 1.14 -8.08
CA ARG A 282 -9.06 2.43 -7.40
C ARG A 282 -7.63 2.97 -7.34
N THR A 283 -7.49 4.29 -7.44
CA THR A 283 -6.20 4.99 -7.43
C THR A 283 -6.03 5.90 -6.22
N ASN A 284 -7.03 5.93 -5.35
CA ASN A 284 -7.17 6.91 -4.28
C ASN A 284 -7.28 8.35 -4.82
N SER A 285 -7.61 8.50 -6.11
CA SER A 285 -7.65 9.79 -6.84
C SER A 285 -6.46 10.69 -6.49
N GLU A 286 -5.25 10.13 -6.65
CA GLU A 286 -4.03 10.64 -6.04
C GLU A 286 -3.22 11.50 -7.00
N ALA A 287 -2.58 12.55 -6.45
CA ALA A 287 -1.54 13.32 -7.12
C ALA A 287 -0.31 13.47 -6.21
N LEU A 288 0.87 13.32 -6.80
CA LEU A 288 2.15 13.60 -6.14
C LEU A 288 2.69 14.93 -6.65
N LEU A 289 2.62 15.93 -5.80
CA LEU A 289 3.07 17.30 -6.06
C LEU A 289 4.22 17.65 -5.10
N GLY A 290 4.73 18.87 -5.15
CA GLY A 290 5.72 19.31 -4.15
C GLY A 290 6.21 20.73 -4.39
N ALA A 291 6.93 21.25 -3.42
CA ALA A 291 7.60 22.54 -3.51
C ALA A 291 9.09 22.40 -3.18
N GLN A 292 9.93 23.07 -3.91
CA GLN A 292 11.38 23.04 -3.74
C GLN A 292 11.87 24.41 -3.30
N ALA A 293 12.54 24.51 -2.15
CA ALA A 293 13.21 25.72 -1.72
C ALA A 293 14.37 26.08 -2.66
N ALA A 294 14.65 27.36 -2.83
CA ALA A 294 15.76 27.84 -3.65
C ALA A 294 17.13 27.38 -3.11
N SER A 295 17.26 27.22 -1.79
CA SER A 295 18.44 26.68 -1.11
C SER A 295 18.03 25.65 -0.05
N VAL A 296 18.99 24.89 0.45
CA VAL A 296 18.72 24.00 1.59
C VAL A 296 18.57 24.87 2.84
N PRO A 297 17.46 24.73 3.59
CA PRO A 297 17.28 25.49 4.82
C PRO A 297 18.23 25.03 5.92
N ALA A 298 18.40 25.85 6.97
CA ALA A 298 19.23 25.52 8.14
C ALA A 298 18.77 24.20 8.78
N GLU A 299 17.46 23.97 8.86
CA GLU A 299 16.85 22.71 9.24
C GLU A 299 16.25 22.03 7.99
N PRO A 300 16.92 21.00 7.42
CA PRO A 300 16.48 20.36 6.19
C PRO A 300 15.13 19.66 6.31
N TYR A 301 14.32 19.73 5.24
CA TYR A 301 13.01 19.06 5.17
C TYR A 301 13.10 17.52 5.14
N SER A 302 14.28 16.98 4.99
CA SER A 302 14.54 15.53 5.02
C SER A 302 14.52 14.91 6.43
N ARG A 303 14.47 15.69 7.52
CA ARG A 303 14.42 15.18 8.90
C ARG A 303 13.00 14.81 9.32
N GLY A 304 12.85 13.73 10.07
CA GLY A 304 11.57 13.18 10.54
C GLY A 304 11.31 11.78 9.99
N VAL A 305 10.17 11.18 10.33
CA VAL A 305 9.66 10.01 9.61
C VAL A 305 9.07 10.44 8.26
N ALA A 306 8.77 9.50 7.36
CA ALA A 306 8.43 9.83 5.98
C ALA A 306 7.22 10.77 5.84
N ILE A 307 6.17 10.57 6.63
CA ILE A 307 4.99 11.45 6.73
C ILE A 307 4.76 11.76 8.21
N THR A 308 4.58 13.03 8.54
CA THR A 308 4.54 13.50 9.93
C THR A 308 3.27 14.26 10.29
N SER A 309 2.55 14.79 9.32
CA SER A 309 1.30 15.52 9.51
C SER A 309 0.37 15.39 8.31
N SER A 310 -0.82 15.92 8.45
CA SER A 310 -1.78 16.05 7.36
C SER A 310 -2.78 17.16 7.64
N PHE A 311 -3.49 17.59 6.59
CA PHE A 311 -4.66 18.46 6.70
C PHE A 311 -5.66 18.18 5.58
N HIS A 312 -6.90 18.68 5.72
CA HIS A 312 -7.98 18.53 4.76
C HIS A 312 -8.41 19.90 4.25
N PRO A 313 -8.09 20.25 2.98
CA PRO A 313 -8.54 21.52 2.39
C PRO A 313 -10.06 21.55 2.14
N ASP A 314 -10.69 20.41 1.99
CA ASP A 314 -12.13 20.21 1.87
C ASP A 314 -12.54 18.83 2.42
N ALA A 315 -13.83 18.49 2.35
CA ALA A 315 -14.37 17.25 2.90
C ALA A 315 -13.88 15.97 2.19
N THR A 316 -13.35 16.07 0.98
CA THR A 316 -12.95 14.94 0.15
C THR A 316 -11.45 14.83 -0.05
N THR A 317 -10.70 15.89 0.19
CA THR A 317 -9.26 15.97 -0.11
C THR A 317 -8.42 15.89 1.16
N HIS A 318 -7.39 15.06 1.14
CA HIS A 318 -6.40 14.86 2.20
C HIS A 318 -5.00 15.15 1.66
N ILE A 319 -4.21 15.95 2.35
CA ILE A 319 -2.85 16.34 1.96
C ILE A 319 -1.85 16.02 3.05
N GLU A 320 -0.75 15.34 2.68
CA GLU A 320 0.34 14.92 3.57
C GLU A 320 1.70 15.40 3.05
N PRO A 321 2.59 15.94 3.92
CA PRO A 321 3.99 16.17 3.55
C PRO A 321 4.77 14.87 3.56
N VAL A 322 5.39 14.53 2.43
CA VAL A 322 6.21 13.33 2.28
C VAL A 322 7.68 13.71 2.14
N ARG A 323 8.59 12.88 2.65
CA ARG A 323 10.04 13.12 2.53
C ARG A 323 10.85 11.86 2.33
N TYR A 324 12.02 12.07 1.75
CA TYR A 324 13.12 11.12 1.71
C TYR A 324 14.27 11.64 2.59
N GLY A 325 15.06 10.72 3.13
CA GLY A 325 16.25 11.07 3.92
C GLY A 325 17.36 11.71 3.08
N PRO A 326 18.36 12.33 3.73
CA PRO A 326 19.48 12.98 3.06
C PRO A 326 20.17 12.06 2.05
N GLY A 327 20.48 12.59 0.86
CA GLY A 327 21.10 11.84 -0.23
C GLY A 327 20.16 10.98 -1.07
N SER A 328 18.91 10.74 -0.65
CA SER A 328 17.91 9.96 -1.41
C SER A 328 17.20 10.83 -2.44
N ASN A 329 17.93 11.25 -3.48
CA ASN A 329 17.49 12.26 -4.44
C ASN A 329 16.99 11.70 -5.77
N ALA A 330 17.05 10.38 -6.02
CA ALA A 330 16.71 9.80 -7.33
C ALA A 330 15.24 10.02 -7.72
N MET A 331 14.32 10.08 -6.75
CA MET A 331 12.90 10.36 -7.01
C MET A 331 12.67 11.79 -7.54
N GLY A 332 13.62 12.70 -7.31
CA GLY A 332 13.60 14.03 -7.90
C GLY A 332 13.69 14.04 -9.43
N LEU A 333 14.14 12.94 -10.07
CA LEU A 333 14.08 12.78 -11.53
C LEU A 333 12.66 12.72 -12.09
N LEU A 334 11.68 12.45 -11.25
CA LEU A 334 10.25 12.46 -11.62
C LEU A 334 9.61 13.84 -11.44
N ALA A 335 10.31 14.79 -10.81
CA ALA A 335 9.81 16.14 -10.55
C ALA A 335 10.03 17.07 -11.74
N THR A 336 9.08 18.00 -11.94
CA THR A 336 9.14 19.06 -12.95
C THR A 336 8.34 20.29 -12.52
N LEU A 337 8.20 21.30 -13.40
CA LEU A 337 7.38 22.47 -13.16
C LEU A 337 5.91 22.09 -12.89
N LEU A 338 5.28 22.82 -11.99
CA LEU A 338 3.84 22.69 -11.78
C LEU A 338 3.06 23.24 -12.98
N VAL A 339 2.17 22.42 -13.54
CA VAL A 339 1.31 22.81 -14.67
C VAL A 339 -0.14 22.46 -14.34
N ASP A 340 -1.03 23.45 -14.36
CA ASP A 340 -2.45 23.23 -14.12
C ASP A 340 -3.10 22.43 -15.24
N GLY A 341 -3.94 21.49 -14.86
CA GLY A 341 -4.84 20.78 -15.77
C GLY A 341 -6.04 21.65 -16.17
N GLY A 342 -7.04 21.00 -16.76
CA GLY A 342 -8.30 21.65 -17.18
C GLY A 342 -8.13 22.67 -18.30
N GLY A 343 -9.28 23.19 -18.78
CA GLY A 343 -9.34 24.17 -19.85
C GLY A 343 -9.07 23.60 -21.23
N ARG A 344 -9.07 24.45 -22.27
CA ARG A 344 -8.98 24.05 -23.69
C ARG A 344 -7.56 23.81 -24.19
N VAL A 345 -6.54 24.33 -23.50
CA VAL A 345 -5.14 24.20 -23.91
C VAL A 345 -4.55 22.93 -23.33
N PRO A 346 -4.02 22.00 -24.17
CA PRO A 346 -3.36 20.79 -23.69
C PRO A 346 -2.19 21.08 -22.73
N ARG A 347 -2.03 20.26 -21.69
CA ARG A 347 -0.98 20.43 -20.68
C ARG A 347 0.46 20.50 -21.25
N PRO A 348 0.86 19.72 -22.27
CA PRO A 348 2.18 19.86 -22.86
C PRO A 348 2.44 21.27 -23.42
N ILE A 349 1.42 21.92 -24.01
CA ILE A 349 1.53 23.30 -24.52
C ILE A 349 1.66 24.29 -23.35
N LYS A 350 0.85 24.12 -22.30
CA LYS A 350 0.98 24.93 -21.08
C LYS A 350 2.37 24.77 -20.45
N PHE A 351 2.88 23.54 -20.39
CA PHE A 351 4.22 23.25 -19.89
C PHE A 351 5.31 23.98 -20.69
N LEU A 352 5.24 23.93 -22.02
CA LEU A 352 6.19 24.65 -22.88
C LEU A 352 6.14 26.16 -22.62
N GLY A 353 4.94 26.72 -22.49
CA GLY A 353 4.75 28.14 -22.15
C GLY A 353 5.36 28.51 -20.78
N GLN A 354 5.18 27.66 -19.77
CA GLN A 354 5.80 27.84 -18.44
C GLN A 354 7.32 27.71 -18.51
N ALA A 355 7.82 26.73 -19.23
CA ALA A 355 9.26 26.50 -19.40
C ALA A 355 9.97 27.70 -20.06
N LEU A 356 9.33 28.30 -21.08
CA LEU A 356 9.86 29.49 -21.77
C LEU A 356 9.77 30.74 -20.90
N ARG A 357 8.72 30.89 -20.08
CA ARG A 357 8.57 32.06 -19.18
C ARG A 357 9.49 31.98 -17.96
N HIS A 358 9.78 30.75 -17.49
CA HIS A 358 10.53 30.52 -16.25
C HIS A 358 11.70 29.53 -16.46
N PRO A 359 12.65 29.80 -17.37
CA PRO A 359 13.72 28.87 -17.72
C PRO A 359 14.64 28.56 -16.53
N TYR A 360 14.86 29.54 -15.65
CA TYR A 360 15.63 29.32 -14.41
C TYR A 360 14.93 28.30 -13.48
N VAL A 361 13.61 28.44 -13.29
CA VAL A 361 12.84 27.52 -12.45
C VAL A 361 12.83 26.12 -13.05
N LEU A 362 12.69 25.98 -14.38
CA LEU A 362 12.81 24.68 -15.05
C LEU A 362 14.16 24.00 -14.74
N VAL A 363 15.26 24.69 -14.97
CA VAL A 363 16.60 24.14 -14.70
C VAL A 363 16.76 23.75 -13.23
N ARG A 364 16.24 24.58 -12.33
CA ARG A 364 16.27 24.30 -10.88
C ARG A 364 15.37 23.14 -10.49
N SER A 365 14.20 22.99 -11.08
CA SER A 365 13.28 21.87 -10.80
C SER A 365 13.84 20.51 -11.24
N LEU A 366 14.62 20.49 -12.32
CA LEU A 366 15.30 19.30 -12.82
C LEU A 366 16.57 18.96 -12.02
N SER A 367 17.04 19.86 -11.14
CA SER A 367 18.23 19.63 -10.34
C SER A 367 17.94 18.70 -9.17
N VAL A 368 18.49 17.50 -9.22
CA VAL A 368 18.43 16.52 -8.12
C VAL A 368 19.44 16.77 -6.99
N ARG A 369 20.30 17.80 -7.11
CA ARG A 369 21.31 18.12 -6.08
C ARG A 369 20.63 18.51 -4.76
N ARG A 370 20.85 17.70 -3.70
CA ARG A 370 20.25 17.86 -2.37
C ARG A 370 18.72 18.03 -2.42
N TRP A 371 18.08 17.36 -3.37
CA TRP A 371 16.63 17.49 -3.61
C TRP A 371 15.82 17.12 -2.37
N SER A 372 16.12 15.99 -1.72
CA SER A 372 15.40 15.54 -0.52
C SER A 372 15.50 16.50 0.66
N GLU A 373 16.59 17.29 0.74
CA GLU A 373 16.83 18.19 1.87
C GLU A 373 16.11 19.53 1.73
N ARG A 374 15.72 19.91 0.49
CA ARG A 374 15.10 21.20 0.16
C ARG A 374 13.68 21.06 -0.41
N THR A 375 13.10 19.88 -0.40
CA THR A 375 11.79 19.62 -1.01
C THR A 375 10.80 19.16 0.04
N ILE A 376 9.59 19.73 0.01
CA ILE A 376 8.40 19.20 0.67
C ILE A 376 7.53 18.60 -0.43
N ILE A 377 7.43 17.25 -0.46
CA ILE A 377 6.50 16.55 -1.36
C ILE A 377 5.12 16.63 -0.72
N ALA A 378 4.10 16.94 -1.52
CA ALA A 378 2.71 16.89 -1.10
C ALA A 378 2.01 15.71 -1.77
N LEU A 379 1.63 14.73 -0.97
CA LEU A 379 0.76 13.63 -1.36
C LEU A 379 -0.67 14.09 -1.18
N VAL A 380 -1.42 14.11 -2.26
CA VAL A 380 -2.83 14.56 -2.31
C VAL A 380 -3.69 13.35 -2.64
N MET A 381 -4.69 13.06 -1.84
CA MET A 381 -5.62 11.92 -2.00
C MET A 381 -7.06 12.40 -1.89
N GLN A 382 -8.00 11.70 -2.55
CA GLN A 382 -9.43 12.07 -2.50
C GLN A 382 -10.32 10.83 -2.33
N THR A 383 -11.44 11.02 -1.61
CA THR A 383 -12.50 10.00 -1.40
C THR A 383 -13.58 10.05 -2.48
N LEU A 384 -13.19 10.14 -3.75
CA LEU A 384 -14.14 10.19 -4.86
C LEU A 384 -14.63 8.77 -5.22
N ASP A 385 -15.92 8.64 -5.55
CA ASP A 385 -16.44 7.39 -6.12
C ASP A 385 -16.15 7.34 -7.63
N ASN A 386 -14.90 7.00 -7.95
CA ASN A 386 -14.43 6.81 -9.32
C ASN A 386 -13.44 5.65 -9.39
N SER A 387 -13.24 5.11 -10.57
CA SER A 387 -12.29 4.01 -10.76
C SER A 387 -11.73 3.97 -12.18
N LEU A 388 -10.70 3.16 -12.36
CA LEU A 388 -10.22 2.68 -13.63
C LEU A 388 -10.68 1.23 -13.84
N THR A 389 -10.65 0.77 -15.10
CA THR A 389 -10.73 -0.65 -15.43
C THR A 389 -9.36 -1.13 -15.86
N VAL A 390 -8.84 -2.17 -15.21
CA VAL A 390 -7.60 -2.84 -15.63
C VAL A 390 -7.96 -4.03 -16.51
N ARG A 391 -7.25 -4.18 -17.62
CA ARG A 391 -7.42 -5.28 -18.59
C ARG A 391 -6.07 -5.84 -18.99
N ARG A 392 -6.05 -7.07 -19.51
CA ARG A 392 -4.86 -7.67 -20.09
C ARG A 392 -4.90 -7.53 -21.62
N THR A 393 -3.84 -7.00 -22.21
CA THR A 393 -3.71 -6.88 -23.66
C THR A 393 -3.41 -8.24 -24.30
N LYS A 394 -3.62 -8.39 -25.61
CA LYS A 394 -3.24 -9.60 -26.38
C LYS A 394 -1.75 -9.97 -26.22
N ARG A 395 -0.89 -9.01 -25.90
CA ARG A 395 0.55 -9.23 -25.63
C ARG A 395 0.83 -9.61 -24.17
N GLY A 396 -0.19 -9.86 -23.34
CA GLY A 396 -0.07 -10.28 -21.95
C GLY A 396 0.28 -9.17 -20.95
N ARG A 397 0.28 -7.90 -21.36
CA ARG A 397 0.54 -6.75 -20.47
C ARG A 397 -0.76 -6.20 -19.90
N LEU A 398 -0.72 -5.70 -18.66
CA LEU A 398 -1.83 -4.94 -18.11
C LEU A 398 -1.90 -3.55 -18.77
N THR A 399 -3.11 -3.05 -18.94
CA THR A 399 -3.44 -1.70 -19.41
C THR A 399 -4.67 -1.20 -18.67
N THR A 400 -4.88 0.11 -18.67
CA THR A 400 -6.03 0.76 -18.05
C THR A 400 -6.98 1.33 -19.10
N GLY A 401 -8.19 1.62 -18.66
CA GLY A 401 -9.24 2.31 -19.39
C GLY A 401 -10.24 2.91 -18.43
N PRO A 402 -11.26 3.62 -18.95
CA PRO A 402 -12.33 4.20 -18.12
C PRO A 402 -12.98 3.14 -17.23
N GLY A 403 -13.31 3.51 -16.01
CA GLY A 403 -14.01 2.70 -15.02
C GLY A 403 -15.37 3.28 -14.64
N HIS A 404 -15.79 3.04 -13.39
CA HIS A 404 -17.01 3.59 -12.82
C HIS A 404 -16.80 5.05 -12.39
N GLY A 405 -17.86 5.83 -12.47
CA GLY A 405 -17.94 7.22 -12.02
C GLY A 405 -17.22 8.20 -12.94
N GLU A 406 -16.90 9.36 -12.40
CA GLU A 406 -16.14 10.38 -13.12
C GLU A 406 -14.73 9.89 -13.47
N PRO A 407 -14.11 10.39 -14.53
CA PRO A 407 -12.73 10.05 -14.86
C PRO A 407 -11.78 10.26 -13.68
N ASN A 408 -10.77 9.38 -13.57
CA ASN A 408 -9.72 9.57 -12.58
C ASN A 408 -9.10 10.97 -12.73
N PRO A 409 -9.04 11.79 -11.66
CA PRO A 409 -8.57 13.15 -11.78
C PRO A 409 -7.09 13.18 -12.20
N THR A 410 -6.81 13.92 -13.26
CA THR A 410 -5.45 14.23 -13.70
C THR A 410 -4.93 15.54 -13.14
N TRP A 411 -5.81 16.30 -12.48
CA TRP A 411 -5.54 17.57 -11.85
C TRP A 411 -6.46 17.78 -10.65
N ILE A 412 -5.87 18.13 -9.50
CA ILE A 412 -6.56 18.41 -8.24
C ILE A 412 -6.26 19.85 -7.83
N PRO A 413 -7.20 20.81 -8.06
CA PRO A 413 -6.97 22.24 -7.81
C PRO A 413 -6.50 22.55 -6.39
N GLN A 414 -7.09 21.89 -5.38
CA GLN A 414 -6.76 22.08 -3.96
C GLN A 414 -5.28 21.71 -3.67
N GLY A 415 -4.81 20.62 -4.27
CA GLY A 415 -3.41 20.21 -4.15
C GLY A 415 -2.46 21.21 -4.81
N HIS A 416 -2.83 21.74 -5.98
CA HIS A 416 -2.06 22.76 -6.70
C HIS A 416 -2.00 24.07 -5.93
N GLU A 417 -3.10 24.49 -5.31
CA GLU A 417 -3.14 25.68 -4.44
C GLU A 417 -2.25 25.50 -3.22
N ALA A 418 -2.40 24.36 -2.51
CA ALA A 418 -1.58 24.04 -1.34
C ALA A 418 -0.08 24.09 -1.67
N VAL A 419 0.34 23.49 -2.80
CA VAL A 419 1.76 23.44 -3.20
C VAL A 419 2.29 24.83 -3.57
N ARG A 420 1.48 25.73 -4.17
CA ARG A 420 1.89 27.12 -4.38
C ARG A 420 2.12 27.84 -3.06
N ARG A 421 1.20 27.70 -2.10
CA ARG A 421 1.34 28.29 -0.76
C ARG A 421 2.56 27.72 -0.02
N ILE A 422 2.82 26.39 -0.12
CA ILE A 422 4.05 25.79 0.41
C ILE A 422 5.28 26.46 -0.24
N ALA A 423 5.29 26.61 -1.57
CA ALA A 423 6.42 27.22 -2.28
C ALA A 423 6.68 28.66 -1.84
N ASP A 424 5.63 29.46 -1.65
CA ASP A 424 5.73 30.85 -1.17
C ASP A 424 6.32 30.90 0.25
N LYS A 425 5.87 30.03 1.16
CA LYS A 425 6.36 29.97 2.54
C LYS A 425 7.83 29.57 2.64
N ILE A 426 8.30 28.69 1.74
CA ILE A 426 9.69 28.20 1.77
C ILE A 426 10.64 29.01 0.85
N GLY A 427 10.16 30.11 0.26
CA GLY A 427 10.94 30.90 -0.69
C GLY A 427 11.43 30.08 -1.89
N GLY A 428 10.55 29.28 -2.44
CA GLY A 428 10.86 28.29 -3.46
C GLY A 428 9.92 28.33 -4.67
N PHE A 429 9.78 27.21 -5.33
CA PHE A 429 8.93 27.07 -6.50
C PHE A 429 8.11 25.78 -6.45
N PRO A 430 6.84 25.82 -6.92
CA PRO A 430 5.96 24.66 -6.93
C PRO A 430 6.33 23.72 -8.09
N GLY A 431 6.13 22.43 -7.89
CA GLY A 431 6.39 21.38 -8.87
C GLY A 431 5.32 20.30 -8.88
N GLY A 432 5.24 19.63 -10.00
CA GLY A 432 4.47 18.40 -10.22
C GLY A 432 5.37 17.25 -10.67
N THR A 433 4.77 16.21 -11.22
CA THR A 433 5.50 15.10 -11.82
C THR A 433 5.58 15.20 -13.34
N VAL A 434 6.57 14.52 -13.94
CA VAL A 434 6.68 14.44 -15.41
C VAL A 434 5.41 13.82 -16.04
N GLY A 435 4.76 12.88 -15.34
CA GLY A 435 3.51 12.27 -15.78
C GLY A 435 2.36 13.28 -15.92
N ASP A 436 2.31 14.30 -15.06
CA ASP A 436 1.26 15.32 -15.09
C ASP A 436 1.26 16.13 -16.39
N ILE A 437 2.42 16.28 -17.04
CA ILE A 437 2.51 16.96 -18.35
C ILE A 437 1.62 16.26 -19.39
N PHE A 438 1.47 14.93 -19.28
CA PHE A 438 0.74 14.07 -20.21
C PHE A 438 -0.60 13.59 -19.64
N ASP A 439 -1.11 14.23 -18.57
CA ASP A 439 -2.32 13.81 -17.87
C ASP A 439 -2.27 12.35 -17.36
N ILE A 440 -1.07 11.88 -16.99
CA ILE A 440 -0.81 10.55 -16.40
C ILE A 440 -0.40 10.75 -14.93
N PRO A 441 -1.35 10.79 -13.99
CA PRO A 441 -1.04 10.97 -12.56
C PRO A 441 -0.29 9.77 -11.99
N MET A 442 0.34 9.97 -10.85
CA MET A 442 1.08 8.94 -10.13
C MET A 442 0.36 8.58 -8.83
N THR A 443 0.22 7.28 -8.54
CA THR A 443 -0.31 6.77 -7.28
C THR A 443 0.64 5.80 -6.59
N ALA A 444 0.69 5.84 -5.26
CA ALA A 444 1.27 4.81 -4.41
C ALA A 444 0.21 3.88 -3.78
N HIS A 445 -1.08 4.10 -4.08
CA HIS A 445 -2.22 3.49 -3.39
C HIS A 445 -3.20 2.81 -4.35
N ILE A 446 -2.68 1.99 -5.29
CA ILE A 446 -3.53 1.20 -6.19
C ILE A 446 -4.27 0.10 -5.43
N LEU A 447 -5.60 0.04 -5.60
CA LEU A 447 -6.50 -0.87 -4.91
C LEU A 447 -7.53 -1.47 -5.89
N GLY A 448 -8.34 -2.40 -5.42
CA GLY A 448 -9.46 -2.94 -6.19
C GLY A 448 -9.08 -3.85 -7.35
N GLY A 449 -10.02 -4.09 -8.24
CA GLY A 449 -9.89 -4.93 -9.42
C GLY A 449 -10.14 -6.42 -9.19
N ALA A 450 -10.14 -6.89 -7.95
CA ALA A 450 -10.67 -8.21 -7.56
C ALA A 450 -11.54 -8.05 -6.31
N THR A 451 -12.48 -7.11 -6.38
CA THR A 451 -13.24 -6.57 -5.26
C THR A 451 -14.24 -7.54 -4.65
N ILE A 452 -14.53 -7.33 -3.37
CA ILE A 452 -15.67 -7.94 -2.69
C ILE A 452 -16.96 -7.49 -3.36
N GLY A 453 -17.90 -8.42 -3.55
CA GLY A 453 -19.27 -8.16 -3.99
C GLY A 453 -20.23 -9.21 -3.47
N GLU A 454 -21.53 -8.97 -3.55
CA GLU A 454 -22.58 -9.91 -3.12
C GLU A 454 -22.68 -11.15 -4.02
N SER A 455 -22.22 -11.04 -5.26
CA SER A 455 -22.29 -12.11 -6.25
C SER A 455 -21.15 -11.99 -7.27
N ALA A 456 -20.98 -13.02 -8.09
CA ALA A 456 -20.03 -12.99 -9.20
C ALA A 456 -20.32 -11.90 -10.26
N ALA A 457 -21.52 -11.32 -10.26
CA ALA A 457 -21.87 -10.20 -11.13
C ALA A 457 -21.36 -8.85 -10.60
N THR A 458 -21.21 -8.71 -9.29
CA THR A 458 -20.83 -7.44 -8.62
C THR A 458 -19.42 -7.45 -8.08
N GLY A 459 -18.79 -8.62 -7.91
CA GLY A 459 -17.43 -8.76 -7.41
C GLY A 459 -16.68 -9.97 -7.96
N VAL A 460 -15.42 -10.07 -7.63
CA VAL A 460 -14.56 -11.22 -7.95
C VAL A 460 -14.50 -12.19 -6.78
N VAL A 461 -14.56 -11.64 -5.57
CA VAL A 461 -14.59 -12.42 -4.33
C VAL A 461 -15.86 -12.15 -3.54
N ASP A 462 -16.28 -13.15 -2.79
CA ASP A 462 -17.37 -13.03 -1.84
C ASP A 462 -16.94 -12.24 -0.57
N PRO A 463 -17.89 -11.89 0.33
CA PRO A 463 -17.57 -11.17 1.56
C PRO A 463 -16.61 -11.91 2.53
N TYR A 464 -16.35 -13.19 2.28
CA TYR A 464 -15.35 -14.00 3.01
C TYR A 464 -14.02 -14.12 2.25
N HIS A 465 -13.80 -13.29 1.20
CA HIS A 465 -12.62 -13.27 0.34
C HIS A 465 -12.39 -14.51 -0.54
N ARG A 466 -13.40 -15.38 -0.74
CA ARG A 466 -13.32 -16.55 -1.63
C ARG A 466 -13.60 -16.13 -3.08
N VAL A 467 -12.80 -16.59 -4.03
CA VAL A 467 -13.02 -16.32 -5.45
C VAL A 467 -14.25 -17.07 -5.95
N TYR A 468 -15.21 -16.38 -6.52
CA TYR A 468 -16.42 -16.99 -7.07
C TYR A 468 -16.08 -18.05 -8.12
N GLY A 469 -16.71 -19.23 -7.98
CA GLY A 469 -16.55 -20.36 -8.90
C GLY A 469 -15.29 -21.22 -8.68
N TYR A 470 -14.43 -20.90 -7.70
CA TYR A 470 -13.19 -21.65 -7.46
C TYR A 470 -12.98 -21.93 -5.98
N ALA A 471 -13.36 -23.14 -5.56
CA ALA A 471 -13.13 -23.60 -4.19
C ALA A 471 -11.63 -23.58 -3.84
N GLY A 472 -11.31 -23.15 -2.62
CA GLY A 472 -9.94 -23.10 -2.13
C GLY A 472 -9.08 -21.98 -2.72
N LEU A 473 -9.65 -21.05 -3.53
CA LEU A 473 -8.95 -19.86 -4.03
C LEU A 473 -9.50 -18.59 -3.38
N HIS A 474 -8.60 -17.74 -2.87
CA HIS A 474 -8.93 -16.53 -2.12
C HIS A 474 -8.11 -15.34 -2.62
N VAL A 475 -8.61 -14.10 -2.40
CA VAL A 475 -7.85 -12.86 -2.58
C VAL A 475 -7.89 -12.06 -1.27
N VAL A 476 -6.73 -11.90 -0.63
CA VAL A 476 -6.61 -11.21 0.65
C VAL A 476 -5.49 -10.16 0.55
N ASP A 477 -5.75 -9.11 -0.21
CA ASP A 477 -4.87 -7.96 -0.35
C ASP A 477 -5.65 -6.72 -0.81
N GLY A 478 -4.93 -5.67 -1.22
CA GLY A 478 -5.54 -4.44 -1.74
C GLY A 478 -6.43 -4.63 -2.97
N ALA A 479 -6.36 -5.76 -3.68
CA ALA A 479 -7.25 -6.04 -4.81
C ALA A 479 -8.71 -6.25 -4.39
N ALA A 480 -8.94 -6.70 -3.15
CA ALA A 480 -10.28 -6.93 -2.62
C ALA A 480 -11.00 -5.64 -2.15
N VAL A 481 -10.28 -4.52 -1.98
CA VAL A 481 -10.81 -3.24 -1.50
C VAL A 481 -11.66 -2.58 -2.58
N PRO A 482 -12.97 -2.32 -2.37
CA PRO A 482 -13.85 -1.88 -3.46
C PRO A 482 -13.92 -0.36 -3.64
N ALA A 483 -13.45 0.45 -2.69
CA ALA A 483 -13.64 1.90 -2.65
C ALA A 483 -12.32 2.68 -2.47
N ASN A 484 -12.33 3.97 -2.85
CA ASN A 484 -11.24 4.89 -2.52
C ASN A 484 -11.26 5.22 -1.03
N LEU A 485 -10.10 5.16 -0.41
CA LEU A 485 -9.95 5.39 1.03
C LEU A 485 -9.79 6.87 1.39
N GLY A 486 -9.25 7.67 0.47
CA GLY A 486 -8.83 9.05 0.76
C GLY A 486 -7.68 9.17 1.75
N VAL A 487 -7.16 8.04 2.22
CA VAL A 487 -6.02 7.91 3.14
C VAL A 487 -5.14 6.71 2.71
N ASN A 488 -4.01 6.54 3.38
CA ASN A 488 -3.06 5.44 3.12
C ASN A 488 -3.70 4.07 3.42
N PRO A 489 -3.58 3.07 2.54
CA PRO A 489 -4.39 1.85 2.58
C PRO A 489 -3.87 0.75 3.52
N SER A 490 -2.65 0.86 4.04
CA SER A 490 -1.96 -0.23 4.72
C SER A 490 -2.73 -0.78 5.92
N LEU A 491 -3.31 0.10 6.75
CA LEU A 491 -4.09 -0.31 7.92
C LEU A 491 -5.40 -1.01 7.51
N THR A 492 -6.08 -0.48 6.49
CA THR A 492 -7.33 -1.07 5.97
C THR A 492 -7.10 -2.47 5.39
N ILE A 493 -6.05 -2.64 4.56
CA ILE A 493 -5.71 -3.97 4.01
C ILE A 493 -5.41 -4.95 5.15
N THR A 494 -4.70 -4.51 6.19
CA THR A 494 -4.39 -5.33 7.36
C THR A 494 -5.66 -5.70 8.13
N ALA A 495 -6.57 -4.74 8.40
CA ALA A 495 -7.82 -4.97 9.11
C ALA A 495 -8.77 -5.92 8.34
N MET A 496 -8.88 -5.74 7.03
CA MET A 496 -9.68 -6.64 6.18
C MET A 496 -9.10 -8.07 6.16
N ALA A 497 -7.78 -8.20 6.16
CA ALA A 497 -7.11 -9.50 6.25
C ALA A 497 -7.30 -10.14 7.64
N GLU A 498 -7.20 -9.37 8.73
CA GLU A 498 -7.50 -9.85 10.09
C GLU A 498 -8.93 -10.38 10.18
N ARG A 499 -9.91 -9.63 9.62
CA ARG A 499 -11.30 -10.09 9.54
C ARG A 499 -11.41 -11.40 8.74
N ALA A 500 -10.86 -11.46 7.54
CA ALA A 500 -10.94 -12.64 6.70
C ALA A 500 -10.40 -13.88 7.43
N MET A 501 -9.27 -13.75 8.08
CA MET A 501 -8.64 -14.86 8.82
C MET A 501 -9.33 -15.18 10.14
N SER A 502 -10.01 -14.23 10.77
CA SER A 502 -10.78 -14.49 11.98
C SER A 502 -11.97 -15.43 11.73
N LEU A 503 -12.53 -15.39 10.53
CA LEU A 503 -13.66 -16.24 10.11
C LEU A 503 -13.23 -17.61 9.57
N TRP A 504 -11.93 -17.84 9.39
CA TRP A 504 -11.40 -19.11 8.92
C TRP A 504 -11.39 -20.13 10.07
N PRO A 505 -11.81 -21.41 9.87
CA PRO A 505 -11.81 -22.42 10.94
C PRO A 505 -10.38 -22.75 11.41
N ASN A 506 -10.24 -23.27 12.61
CA ASN A 506 -9.00 -23.97 12.96
C ASN A 506 -8.89 -25.26 12.15
N LYS A 507 -7.67 -25.74 11.92
CA LYS A 507 -7.45 -26.96 11.13
C LYS A 507 -8.15 -28.15 11.77
N GLY A 508 -8.97 -28.82 10.95
CA GLY A 508 -9.77 -29.96 11.40
C GLY A 508 -11.16 -29.60 11.94
N GLU A 509 -11.47 -28.33 12.11
CA GLU A 509 -12.82 -27.87 12.43
C GLU A 509 -13.67 -27.64 11.17
N PRO A 510 -15.00 -27.81 11.22
CA PRO A 510 -15.87 -27.51 10.09
C PRO A 510 -15.86 -26.02 9.75
N ASP A 511 -15.91 -25.71 8.46
CA ASP A 511 -16.04 -24.33 7.96
C ASP A 511 -17.48 -23.85 8.20
N GLN A 512 -17.62 -22.82 9.03
CA GLN A 512 -18.93 -22.23 9.37
C GLN A 512 -19.37 -21.17 8.35
N ARG A 513 -18.51 -20.78 7.41
CA ARG A 513 -18.87 -19.79 6.39
C ARG A 513 -19.95 -20.37 5.47
N PRO A 514 -21.03 -19.61 5.15
CA PRO A 514 -22.05 -20.04 4.21
C PRO A 514 -21.44 -20.51 2.88
N ALA A 515 -22.17 -21.35 2.15
CA ALA A 515 -21.73 -21.81 0.83
C ALA A 515 -21.42 -20.62 -0.10
N PRO A 516 -20.42 -20.73 -1.01
CA PRO A 516 -20.12 -19.66 -1.96
C PRO A 516 -21.36 -19.23 -2.76
N GLY A 517 -21.65 -17.92 -2.78
CA GLY A 517 -22.84 -17.37 -3.44
C GLY A 517 -24.12 -17.34 -2.58
N ALA A 518 -24.09 -17.88 -1.37
CA ALA A 518 -25.16 -17.67 -0.40
C ALA A 518 -25.16 -16.22 0.12
N LYS A 519 -26.32 -15.78 0.64
CA LYS A 519 -26.43 -14.47 1.28
C LYS A 519 -25.40 -14.34 2.40
N TYR A 520 -24.81 -13.15 2.51
CA TYR A 520 -23.84 -12.86 3.56
C TYR A 520 -24.48 -13.00 4.97
N GLU A 521 -23.75 -13.62 5.87
CA GLU A 521 -24.06 -13.73 7.29
C GLU A 521 -22.88 -13.23 8.12
N ARG A 522 -23.13 -12.36 9.09
CA ARG A 522 -22.10 -11.93 10.03
C ARG A 522 -21.80 -13.07 11.00
N LEU A 523 -20.61 -13.59 10.93
CA LEU A 523 -20.16 -14.70 11.77
C LEU A 523 -19.38 -14.21 12.99
N THR A 524 -19.40 -15.01 14.06
CA THR A 524 -18.53 -14.81 15.22
C THR A 524 -17.11 -15.22 14.85
N PRO A 525 -16.09 -14.37 15.14
CA PRO A 525 -14.71 -14.73 14.93
C PRO A 525 -14.29 -16.01 15.68
N ILE A 526 -13.54 -16.87 15.01
CA ILE A 526 -13.00 -18.12 15.58
C ILE A 526 -11.58 -17.83 16.07
N PRO A 527 -11.31 -17.84 17.39
CA PRO A 527 -9.99 -17.60 17.92
C PRO A 527 -9.02 -18.72 17.51
N PRO A 528 -7.73 -18.40 17.24
CA PRO A 528 -6.74 -19.43 16.96
C PRO A 528 -6.43 -20.27 18.19
N GLN A 529 -6.10 -21.55 17.96
CA GLN A 529 -5.77 -22.50 19.05
C GLN A 529 -4.39 -22.22 19.67
N ARG A 530 -3.47 -21.62 18.91
CA ARG A 530 -2.06 -21.41 19.30
C ARG A 530 -1.62 -19.98 18.99
N PRO A 531 -2.14 -18.97 19.71
CA PRO A 531 -1.72 -17.58 19.49
C PRO A 531 -0.21 -17.44 19.67
N ALA A 532 0.47 -16.81 18.72
CA ALA A 532 1.92 -16.57 18.77
C ALA A 532 2.29 -15.44 19.74
N VAL A 533 1.34 -14.53 20.01
CA VAL A 533 1.52 -13.40 20.92
C VAL A 533 0.89 -13.74 22.27
N PRO A 534 1.65 -13.67 23.39
CA PRO A 534 1.11 -13.89 24.75
C PRO A 534 -0.08 -12.98 25.07
N ALA A 535 -1.01 -13.46 25.88
CA ALA A 535 -2.27 -12.76 26.16
C ALA A 535 -2.14 -11.43 26.92
N ASP A 536 -1.02 -11.24 27.63
CA ASP A 536 -0.66 -10.04 28.38
C ASP A 536 0.14 -9.02 27.55
N ALA A 537 0.53 -9.37 26.32
CA ALA A 537 1.30 -8.47 25.46
C ALA A 537 0.44 -7.35 24.85
N PRO A 538 1.03 -6.18 24.54
CA PRO A 538 0.30 -5.06 23.91
C PRO A 538 -0.43 -5.42 22.61
N ALA A 539 0.16 -6.29 21.80
CA ALA A 539 -0.40 -6.73 20.51
C ALA A 539 -1.20 -8.04 20.60
N ALA A 540 -1.53 -8.54 21.78
CA ALA A 540 -2.33 -9.75 21.97
C ALA A 540 -3.68 -9.68 21.25
N LEU A 541 -4.18 -10.83 20.79
CA LEU A 541 -5.55 -10.96 20.30
C LEU A 541 -6.51 -10.71 21.48
N GLN A 542 -7.36 -9.70 21.34
CA GLN A 542 -8.45 -9.49 22.29
C GLN A 542 -9.59 -10.46 21.94
N ARG A 543 -10.06 -11.21 22.97
CA ARG A 543 -11.17 -12.15 22.89
C ARG A 543 -12.52 -11.45 22.96
#